data_0ba3a41fc769f9fa75059c65ad732bca
#
_entry.id   0ba3a41fc769f9fa75059c65ad732bca
#
_cell.length_a   1.000
_cell.length_b   1.000
_cell.length_c   1.000
_cell.angle_alpha   90.00
_cell.angle_beta   90.00
_cell.angle_gamma   90.00
#
_symmetry.space_group_name_H-M   'P 1'
#
loop_
_entity.id
_entity.type
_entity.pdbx_description
1 polymer ?
#
loop_
_entity_poly.entity_id
_entity_poly.type
_entity_poly.pdbx_seq_one_letter_code
_entity_poly.pdbx_strand_id
1 'polypeptide(L)'
;EDLYQTYIRPSLACVPNMFLETVDREGWYCHSDKYKLGTCVDIQCDGKTYVLLALTHFNSQNHAYLTRTEYHDVLIDLMNHVNDICESKTVCMPLLGTGLSRLQSKTIQILHYLIDCLRFECNKINIIGGLSVRIKSLDGAGIDLNSIKEVFKD
;
A
#
# COMPACT_ATOMS: atom_id res chain seq x y z
N GLU A 1 -20.84 8.48 -12.32
CA GLU A 1 -19.64 8.72 -13.11
C GLU A 1 -18.64 7.58 -12.89
N ASP A 2 -18.08 7.03 -13.97
CA ASP A 2 -17.16 5.90 -13.88
C ASP A 2 -15.76 6.40 -13.49
N LEU A 3 -15.46 6.35 -12.21
CA LEU A 3 -14.17 6.79 -11.63
C LEU A 3 -12.99 6.07 -12.28
N TYR A 4 -13.17 4.81 -12.68
CA TYR A 4 -12.10 4.05 -13.32
C TYR A 4 -11.75 4.63 -14.69
N GLN A 5 -12.74 4.89 -15.55
CA GLN A 5 -12.50 5.43 -16.90
C GLN A 5 -12.01 6.88 -16.86
N THR A 6 -12.52 7.67 -15.92
CA THR A 6 -12.23 9.09 -15.84
C THR A 6 -10.86 9.39 -15.22
N TYR A 7 -10.47 8.69 -14.19
CA TYR A 7 -9.26 9.02 -13.41
C TYR A 7 -8.22 7.91 -13.38
N ILE A 8 -8.63 6.66 -13.17
CA ILE A 8 -7.68 5.56 -12.94
C ILE A 8 -7.01 5.14 -14.25
N ARG A 9 -7.79 4.80 -15.27
CA ARG A 9 -7.26 4.30 -16.54
C ARG A 9 -6.27 5.25 -17.22
N PRO A 10 -6.53 6.58 -17.32
CA PRO A 10 -5.56 7.51 -17.90
C PRO A 10 -4.25 7.57 -17.11
N SER A 11 -4.31 7.55 -15.78
CA SER A 11 -3.12 7.57 -14.94
C SER A 11 -2.29 6.29 -15.07
N LEU A 12 -2.94 5.13 -15.15
CA LEU A 12 -2.27 3.85 -15.38
C LEU A 12 -1.62 3.77 -16.78
N ALA A 13 -2.20 4.41 -17.79
CA ALA A 13 -1.62 4.44 -19.13
C ALA A 13 -0.30 5.23 -19.21
N CYS A 14 -0.01 6.06 -18.21
CA CYS A 14 1.22 6.86 -18.12
C CYS A 14 2.34 6.16 -17.33
N VAL A 15 2.10 4.97 -16.79
CA VAL A 15 3.12 4.23 -16.02
C VAL A 15 4.26 3.80 -16.93
N PRO A 16 5.52 4.13 -16.60
CA PRO A 16 6.67 3.71 -17.41
C PRO A 16 6.80 2.18 -17.51
N ASN A 17 7.19 1.68 -18.66
CA ASN A 17 7.33 0.23 -18.92
C ASN A 17 8.23 -0.50 -17.92
N MET A 18 9.19 0.18 -17.30
CA MET A 18 10.07 -0.40 -16.28
C MET A 18 9.31 -0.90 -15.03
N PHE A 19 8.10 -0.42 -14.80
CA PHE A 19 7.21 -0.85 -13.70
C PHE A 19 6.19 -1.90 -14.13
N LEU A 20 6.20 -2.31 -15.40
CA LEU A 20 5.33 -3.35 -15.92
C LEU A 20 6.05 -4.71 -15.92
N GLU A 21 5.31 -5.75 -15.58
CA GLU A 21 5.74 -7.14 -15.77
C GLU A 21 5.00 -7.72 -16.96
N THR A 22 5.73 -8.24 -17.94
CA THR A 22 5.12 -9.02 -19.02
C THR A 22 4.70 -10.37 -18.45
N VAL A 23 3.43 -10.67 -18.54
CA VAL A 23 2.91 -11.98 -18.13
C VAL A 23 2.46 -12.74 -19.35
N ASP A 24 3.21 -13.79 -19.70
CA ASP A 24 2.73 -14.81 -20.63
C ASP A 24 1.54 -15.54 -19.99
N ARG A 25 0.35 -15.22 -20.45
CA ARG A 25 -0.87 -15.95 -20.10
C ARG A 25 -1.46 -16.53 -21.36
N GLU A 26 -1.22 -17.79 -21.58
CA GLU A 26 -2.06 -18.58 -22.45
C GLU A 26 -3.49 -18.60 -21.88
N GLY A 27 -4.41 -17.94 -22.53
CA GLY A 27 -5.83 -18.24 -22.47
C GLY A 27 -6.74 -17.41 -21.58
N TRP A 28 -6.37 -16.23 -21.06
CA TRP A 28 -7.30 -15.39 -20.26
C TRP A 28 -7.54 -14.00 -20.86
N TYR A 29 -8.80 -13.58 -20.87
CA TYR A 29 -9.32 -12.31 -21.38
C TYR A 29 -8.97 -11.10 -20.51
N CYS A 30 -7.71 -10.90 -20.20
CA CYS A 30 -7.28 -9.66 -19.58
C CYS A 30 -6.02 -9.20 -20.28
N HIS A 31 -6.09 -8.06 -20.92
CA HIS A 31 -4.94 -7.22 -21.20
C HIS A 31 -4.35 -6.84 -19.83
N SER A 32 -3.46 -7.64 -19.31
CA SER A 32 -2.90 -7.37 -18.01
C SER A 32 -1.42 -7.16 -18.15
N ASP A 33 -1.06 -5.93 -18.50
CA ASP A 33 0.19 -5.45 -17.99
C ASP A 33 0.08 -5.55 -16.48
N LYS A 34 0.89 -6.40 -15.87
CA LYS A 34 1.00 -6.45 -14.43
C LYS A 34 1.99 -5.40 -14.00
N TYR A 35 1.63 -4.67 -12.96
CA TYR A 35 2.55 -3.76 -12.30
C TYR A 35 3.44 -4.56 -11.35
N LYS A 36 4.73 -4.22 -11.31
CA LYS A 36 5.65 -4.74 -10.30
C LYS A 36 5.14 -4.37 -8.92
N LEU A 37 5.32 -5.24 -7.94
CA LEU A 37 5.00 -4.91 -6.55
C LEU A 37 5.72 -3.63 -6.12
N GLY A 38 5.06 -2.83 -5.29
CA GLY A 38 5.56 -1.53 -4.85
C GLY A 38 5.31 -0.38 -5.83
N THR A 39 4.91 -0.65 -7.09
CA THR A 39 4.58 0.43 -8.03
C THR A 39 3.47 1.30 -7.47
N CYS A 40 3.71 2.61 -7.41
CA CYS A 40 2.77 3.63 -7.00
C CYS A 40 2.35 4.50 -8.18
N VAL A 41 1.08 4.84 -8.27
CA VAL A 41 0.53 5.73 -9.31
C VAL A 41 -0.37 6.78 -8.67
N ASP A 42 -0.10 8.05 -8.96
CA ASP A 42 -0.84 9.17 -8.39
C ASP A 42 -2.05 9.52 -9.24
N ILE A 43 -3.16 9.75 -8.58
CA ILE A 43 -4.40 10.21 -9.19
C ILE A 43 -4.87 11.47 -8.50
N GLN A 44 -5.14 12.50 -9.28
CA GLN A 44 -5.75 13.73 -8.79
C GLN A 44 -7.26 13.67 -9.01
N CYS A 45 -8.01 13.76 -7.93
CA CYS A 45 -9.47 13.78 -7.98
C CYS A 45 -10.03 14.68 -6.88
N ASP A 46 -10.89 15.62 -7.25
CA ASP A 46 -11.55 16.55 -6.32
C ASP A 46 -10.57 17.29 -5.36
N GLY A 47 -9.44 17.74 -5.91
CA GLY A 47 -8.40 18.44 -5.13
C GLY A 47 -7.64 17.58 -4.13
N LYS A 48 -7.80 16.25 -4.19
CA LYS A 48 -7.08 15.26 -3.38
C LYS A 48 -6.17 14.43 -4.26
N THR A 49 -5.05 14.02 -3.71
CA THR A 49 -4.15 13.05 -4.32
C THR A 49 -4.44 11.65 -3.75
N TYR A 50 -4.70 10.71 -4.62
CA TYR A 50 -4.83 9.30 -4.27
C TYR A 50 -3.65 8.54 -4.83
N VAL A 51 -3.05 7.67 -4.03
CA VAL A 51 -1.98 6.78 -4.46
C VAL A 51 -2.54 5.39 -4.65
N LEU A 52 -2.48 4.86 -5.87
CA LEU A 52 -2.72 3.46 -6.15
C LEU A 52 -1.44 2.69 -5.98
N LEU A 53 -1.49 1.59 -5.25
CA LEU A 53 -0.35 0.75 -4.94
C LEU A 53 -0.54 -0.67 -5.51
N ALA A 54 0.44 -1.17 -6.24
CA ALA A 54 0.52 -2.58 -6.60
C ALA A 54 0.98 -3.39 -5.38
N LEU A 55 0.00 -3.83 -4.56
CA LEU A 55 0.27 -4.44 -3.24
C LEU A 55 0.49 -5.95 -3.30
N THR A 56 -0.18 -6.68 -4.20
CA THR A 56 -0.22 -8.15 -4.16
C THR A 56 -0.08 -8.76 -5.53
N HIS A 57 0.44 -9.99 -5.57
CA HIS A 57 0.30 -10.87 -6.73
C HIS A 57 -1.08 -11.54 -6.75
N PHE A 58 -1.43 -12.09 -7.90
CA PHE A 58 -2.58 -12.98 -8.06
C PHE A 58 -2.11 -14.32 -8.65
N ASN A 59 -2.55 -15.42 -8.05
CA ASN A 59 -2.29 -16.75 -8.58
C ASN A 59 -3.25 -17.09 -9.75
N SER A 60 -3.09 -18.30 -10.34
CA SER A 60 -3.94 -18.77 -11.44
C SER A 60 -5.43 -18.90 -11.09
N GLN A 61 -5.76 -18.96 -9.80
CA GLN A 61 -7.15 -18.99 -9.29
C GLN A 61 -7.67 -17.60 -8.94
N ASN A 62 -6.96 -16.55 -9.34
CA ASN A 62 -7.27 -15.14 -9.01
C ASN A 62 -7.31 -14.85 -7.50
N HIS A 63 -6.53 -15.58 -6.72
CA HIS A 63 -6.35 -15.29 -5.30
C HIS A 63 -5.14 -14.38 -5.10
N ALA A 64 -5.34 -13.29 -4.40
CA ALA A 64 -4.27 -12.40 -3.99
C ALA A 64 -3.36 -13.08 -2.96
N TYR A 65 -2.05 -12.86 -3.07
CA TYR A 65 -1.06 -13.33 -2.11
C TYR A 65 0.13 -12.38 -2.05
N LEU A 66 0.84 -12.41 -0.92
CA LEU A 66 2.02 -11.60 -0.66
C LEU A 66 2.87 -12.31 0.40
N THR A 67 4.17 -12.39 0.19
CA THR A 67 5.10 -12.86 1.21
C THR A 67 5.47 -11.74 2.18
N ARG A 68 6.06 -12.08 3.32
CA ARG A 68 6.49 -11.07 4.32
C ARG A 68 7.62 -10.19 3.81
N THR A 69 8.55 -10.77 3.03
CA THR A 69 9.66 -10.02 2.43
C THR A 69 9.13 -9.03 1.41
N GLU A 70 8.27 -9.47 0.49
CA GLU A 70 7.63 -8.59 -0.48
C GLU A 70 6.80 -7.49 0.19
N TYR A 71 6.11 -7.80 1.29
CA TYR A 71 5.37 -6.80 2.07
C TYR A 71 6.29 -5.71 2.63
N HIS A 72 7.48 -6.09 3.10
CA HIS A 72 8.49 -5.14 3.55
C HIS A 72 8.88 -4.19 2.41
N ASP A 73 9.30 -4.74 1.27
CA ASP A 73 9.75 -3.96 0.12
C ASP A 73 8.66 -3.01 -0.39
N VAL A 74 7.42 -3.50 -0.48
CA VAL A 74 6.26 -2.70 -0.88
C VAL A 74 5.99 -1.54 0.10
N LEU A 75 6.15 -1.77 1.41
CA LEU A 75 5.99 -0.70 2.41
C LEU A 75 7.06 0.38 2.24
N ILE A 76 8.31 -0.02 2.02
CA ILE A 76 9.41 0.93 1.80
C ILE A 76 9.16 1.76 0.55
N ASP A 77 8.81 1.12 -0.56
CA ASP A 77 8.51 1.78 -1.83
C ASP A 77 7.35 2.79 -1.68
N LEU A 78 6.26 2.35 -1.03
CA LEU A 78 5.12 3.22 -0.75
C LEU A 78 5.51 4.44 0.11
N MET A 79 6.26 4.21 1.19
CA MET A 79 6.63 5.29 2.10
C MET A 79 7.58 6.29 1.44
N ASN A 80 8.52 5.83 0.65
CA ASN A 80 9.39 6.71 -0.15
C ASN A 80 8.56 7.54 -1.14
N HIS A 81 7.69 6.89 -1.91
CA HIS A 81 6.84 7.57 -2.87
C HIS A 81 5.94 8.63 -2.21
N VAL A 82 5.27 8.26 -1.11
CA VAL A 82 4.40 9.18 -0.38
C VAL A 82 5.19 10.35 0.22
N ASN A 83 6.39 10.10 0.75
CA ASN A 83 7.27 11.15 1.26
C ASN A 83 7.61 12.19 0.19
N ASP A 84 7.85 11.73 -1.04
CA ASP A 84 8.21 12.62 -2.15
C ASP A 84 7.05 13.52 -2.61
N ILE A 85 5.81 13.04 -2.48
CA ILE A 85 4.63 13.73 -3.02
C ILE A 85 3.72 14.38 -1.97
N CYS A 86 3.88 14.04 -0.68
CA CYS A 86 2.91 14.49 0.35
C CYS A 86 3.00 15.99 0.64
N GLU A 87 4.11 16.64 0.27
CA GLU A 87 4.38 18.03 0.63
C GLU A 87 4.22 18.24 2.16
N SER A 88 3.28 19.07 2.60
CA SER A 88 2.92 19.23 4.02
C SER A 88 1.56 18.64 4.36
N LYS A 89 0.99 17.81 3.49
CA LYS A 89 -0.35 17.26 3.66
C LYS A 89 -0.35 16.03 4.57
N THR A 90 -1.45 15.82 5.26
CA THR A 90 -1.68 14.57 6.00
C THR A 90 -1.91 13.42 5.03
N VAL A 91 -1.17 12.33 5.24
CA VAL A 91 -1.34 11.07 4.50
C VAL A 91 -2.32 10.18 5.26
N CYS A 92 -3.31 9.64 4.56
CA CYS A 92 -4.28 8.71 5.13
C CYS A 92 -4.23 7.39 4.37
N MET A 93 -4.00 6.29 5.07
CA MET A 93 -3.95 4.96 4.48
C MET A 93 -4.67 3.92 5.35
N PRO A 94 -5.23 2.84 4.77
CA PRO A 94 -5.65 1.69 5.57
C PRO A 94 -4.43 0.94 6.10
N LEU A 95 -4.61 0.12 7.13
CA LEU A 95 -3.58 -0.84 7.52
C LEU A 95 -3.48 -1.92 6.43
N LEU A 96 -2.46 -1.80 5.60
CA LEU A 96 -2.23 -2.71 4.48
C LEU A 96 -1.90 -4.12 4.97
N GLY A 97 -2.22 -5.13 4.17
CA GLY A 97 -1.91 -6.53 4.49
C GLY A 97 -2.94 -7.24 5.38
N THR A 98 -3.94 -6.53 5.91
CA THR A 98 -4.98 -7.11 6.80
C THR A 98 -6.19 -7.69 6.05
N GLY A 99 -6.22 -7.55 4.74
CA GLY A 99 -7.34 -7.96 3.90
C GLY A 99 -7.07 -9.23 3.09
N LEU A 100 -7.41 -9.18 1.81
CA LEU A 100 -7.32 -10.30 0.88
C LEU A 100 -5.89 -10.70 0.48
N SER A 101 -4.88 -9.93 0.87
CA SER A 101 -3.46 -10.20 0.56
C SER A 101 -2.93 -11.51 1.14
N ARG A 102 -3.71 -12.17 2.02
CA ARG A 102 -3.36 -13.45 2.67
C ARG A 102 -1.98 -13.46 3.33
N LEU A 103 -1.54 -12.30 3.78
CA LEU A 103 -0.39 -12.21 4.68
C LEU A 103 -0.78 -12.92 5.99
N GLN A 104 -0.25 -14.12 6.22
CA GLN A 104 -0.62 -14.98 7.35
C GLN A 104 -0.12 -14.40 8.67
N SER A 105 -0.70 -13.26 9.08
CA SER A 105 -0.32 -12.52 10.27
C SER A 105 -1.55 -11.90 10.92
N LYS A 106 -1.53 -11.80 12.25
CA LYS A 106 -2.59 -11.09 12.98
C LYS A 106 -2.51 -9.59 12.72
N THR A 107 -3.64 -8.89 12.73
CA THR A 107 -3.71 -7.43 12.50
C THR A 107 -2.74 -6.65 13.38
N ILE A 108 -2.65 -7.01 14.66
CA ILE A 108 -1.73 -6.37 15.60
C ILE A 108 -0.24 -6.56 15.21
N GLN A 109 0.13 -7.71 14.68
CA GLN A 109 1.49 -7.97 14.22
C GLN A 109 1.84 -7.13 12.98
N ILE A 110 0.88 -6.98 12.08
CA ILE A 110 1.04 -6.13 10.89
C ILE A 110 1.20 -4.67 11.30
N LEU A 111 0.43 -4.21 12.28
CA LEU A 111 0.53 -2.84 12.79
C LEU A 111 1.89 -2.59 13.46
N HIS A 112 2.35 -3.50 14.35
CA HIS A 112 3.67 -3.38 14.96
C HIS A 112 4.77 -3.37 13.90
N TYR A 113 4.67 -4.24 12.91
CA TYR A 113 5.63 -4.28 11.82
C TYR A 113 5.67 -2.97 11.03
N LEU A 114 4.51 -2.38 10.72
CA LEU A 114 4.45 -1.07 10.06
C LEU A 114 5.13 0.01 10.91
N ILE A 115 4.89 0.03 12.22
CA ILE A 115 5.50 0.98 13.14
C ILE A 115 7.03 0.81 13.16
N ASP A 116 7.51 -0.41 13.30
CA ASP A 116 8.94 -0.73 13.32
C ASP A 116 9.61 -0.35 11.99
N CYS A 117 8.95 -0.65 10.86
CA CYS A 117 9.41 -0.26 9.54
C CYS A 117 9.56 1.27 9.41
N LEU A 118 8.57 2.03 9.87
CA LEU A 118 8.62 3.49 9.87
C LEU A 118 9.73 4.05 10.76
N ARG A 119 10.01 3.41 11.88
CA ARG A 119 11.03 3.87 12.84
C ARG A 119 12.46 3.57 12.40
N PHE A 120 12.71 2.39 11.86
CA PHE A 120 14.06 1.89 11.63
C PHE A 120 14.51 1.92 10.17
N GLU A 121 13.59 1.63 9.24
CA GLU A 121 13.95 1.55 7.82
C GLU A 121 13.72 2.87 7.07
N CYS A 122 12.79 3.67 7.57
CA CYS A 122 12.34 4.88 6.90
C CYS A 122 12.85 6.16 7.56
N ASN A 123 14.09 6.16 8.06
CA ASN A 123 14.69 7.30 8.78
C ASN A 123 14.83 8.62 7.95
N LYS A 124 14.59 8.56 6.65
CA LYS A 124 14.51 9.73 5.77
C LYS A 124 13.09 10.23 5.52
N ILE A 125 12.08 9.51 6.02
CA ILE A 125 10.69 9.87 5.80
C ILE A 125 10.29 10.99 6.76
N ASN A 126 9.84 12.09 6.19
CA ASN A 126 9.36 13.25 6.94
C ASN A 126 7.99 13.67 6.43
N ILE A 127 6.96 12.94 6.81
CA ILE A 127 5.57 13.29 6.49
C ILE A 127 5.10 14.36 7.47
N ILE A 128 5.39 15.62 7.18
CA ILE A 128 5.14 16.78 8.06
C ILE A 128 3.66 16.85 8.50
N GLY A 129 2.73 16.58 7.60
CA GLY A 129 1.29 16.57 7.90
C GLY A 129 0.81 15.37 8.71
N GLY A 130 1.71 14.43 9.01
CA GLY A 130 1.45 13.22 9.75
C GLY A 130 0.86 12.07 8.91
N LEU A 131 1.00 10.86 9.43
CA LEU A 131 0.46 9.63 8.83
C LEU A 131 -0.72 9.11 9.66
N SER A 132 -1.89 9.02 9.05
CA SER A 132 -3.11 8.47 9.66
C SER A 132 -3.38 7.06 9.14
N VAL A 133 -3.20 6.06 9.98
CA VAL A 133 -3.50 4.65 9.64
C VAL A 133 -4.91 4.30 10.08
N ARG A 134 -5.78 3.90 9.13
CA ARG A 134 -7.17 3.56 9.39
C ARG A 134 -7.34 2.06 9.59
N ILE A 135 -7.94 1.68 10.73
CA ILE A 135 -8.24 0.30 11.10
C ILE A 135 -9.75 0.14 11.25
N LYS A 136 -10.31 -0.89 10.64
CA LYS A 136 -11.77 -1.08 10.56
C LYS A 136 -12.41 -1.25 11.94
N SER A 137 -11.77 -2.00 12.84
CA SER A 137 -12.24 -2.23 14.20
C SER A 137 -11.04 -2.57 15.09
N LEU A 138 -10.84 -1.82 16.17
CA LEU A 138 -9.77 -2.09 17.14
C LEU A 138 -10.06 -3.36 17.93
N ASP A 139 -11.28 -3.51 18.43
CA ASP A 139 -11.69 -4.67 19.25
C ASP A 139 -11.63 -5.97 18.45
N GLY A 140 -12.18 -5.95 17.22
CA GLY A 140 -12.14 -7.10 16.31
C GLY A 140 -10.74 -7.47 15.83
N ALA A 141 -9.80 -6.55 15.88
CA ALA A 141 -8.40 -6.75 15.53
C ALA A 141 -7.53 -7.19 16.74
N GLY A 142 -8.08 -7.18 17.94
CA GLY A 142 -7.34 -7.48 19.19
C GLY A 142 -6.25 -6.43 19.48
N ILE A 143 -6.51 -5.16 19.14
CA ILE A 143 -5.56 -4.07 19.31
C ILE A 143 -5.85 -3.36 20.63
N ASP A 144 -4.91 -3.43 21.57
CA ASP A 144 -4.89 -2.60 22.75
C ASP A 144 -4.09 -1.32 22.49
N LEU A 145 -4.79 -0.18 22.55
CA LEU A 145 -4.16 1.14 22.34
C LEU A 145 -3.09 1.48 23.39
N ASN A 146 -3.15 0.89 24.58
CA ASN A 146 -2.13 1.12 25.61
C ASN A 146 -0.82 0.44 25.24
N SER A 147 -0.88 -0.78 24.68
CA SER A 147 0.32 -1.48 24.20
C SER A 147 1.00 -0.71 23.05
N ILE A 148 0.21 -0.07 22.19
CA ILE A 148 0.75 0.79 21.11
C ILE A 148 1.42 2.04 21.68
N LYS A 149 0.80 2.70 22.66
CA LYS A 149 1.39 3.89 23.31
C LYS A 149 2.73 3.60 23.97
N GLU A 150 2.92 2.41 24.50
CA GLU A 150 4.20 2.00 25.10
C GLU A 150 5.33 1.94 24.07
N VAL A 151 5.04 1.58 22.81
CA VAL A 151 6.02 1.55 21.72
C VAL A 151 6.50 2.96 21.33
N PHE A 152 5.73 4.01 21.62
CA PHE A 152 6.05 5.41 21.30
C PHE A 152 6.56 6.21 22.50
N LYS A 153 6.73 5.59 23.67
CA LYS A 153 7.35 6.21 24.84
C LYS A 153 8.87 5.98 24.79
N ASP A 154 9.56 6.82 24.04
CA ASP A 154 11.01 7.02 24.17
C ASP A 154 11.27 8.41 24.72
#